data_e46c924c8f1f439235d46809fe2a0123
#
_entry.id   e46c924c8f1f439235d46809fe2a0123
#
_cell.length_a   1.000
_cell.length_b   1.000
_cell.length_c   1.000
_cell.angle_alpha   90.00
_cell.angle_beta   90.00
_cell.angle_gamma   90.00
#
_symmetry.space_group_name_H-M   'P 1'
#
loop_
_entity.id
_entity.type
_entity.pdbx_description
1 polymer ?
#
loop_
_entity_poly.entity_id
_entity_poly.type
_entity_poly.pdbx_seq_one_letter_code
_entity_poly.pdbx_strand_id
1 'polypeptide(L)'
;MVKYAIAKQLAGKRIITTDGEEIGRIVDLYLNELTGKLESVLLEPNPESSIAARAKHEGTDLVTIPYSAVLDVKDVMVVDRRNLTPTTQ
;
A
#
# COMPACT_ATOMS: atom_id res chain seq x y z
N MET A 1 5.71 -12.25 16.27
CA MET A 1 5.48 -10.96 15.72
C MET A 1 4.37 -10.98 14.73
N VAL A 2 3.30 -10.34 15.10
CA VAL A 2 2.12 -10.29 14.27
C VAL A 2 2.43 -9.58 12.97
N LYS A 3 3.14 -8.47 13.04
CA LYS A 3 3.49 -7.70 11.86
C LYS A 3 4.24 -8.55 10.84
N TYR A 4 5.20 -9.30 11.32
CA TYR A 4 6.04 -10.09 10.42
C TYR A 4 5.22 -11.16 9.70
N ALA A 5 4.33 -11.83 10.43
CA ALA A 5 3.51 -12.86 9.83
C ALA A 5 2.56 -12.28 8.79
N ILE A 6 1.97 -11.12 9.10
CA ILE A 6 1.06 -10.48 8.18
C ILE A 6 1.78 -10.04 6.91
N ALA A 7 2.95 -9.43 7.06
CA ALA A 7 3.71 -8.98 5.92
C ALA A 7 4.09 -10.15 5.02
N LYS A 8 4.44 -11.26 5.61
CA LYS A 8 4.83 -12.43 4.84
C LYS A 8 3.67 -12.96 4.00
N GLN A 9 2.47 -12.94 4.56
CA GLN A 9 1.29 -13.41 3.83
C GLN A 9 0.88 -12.46 2.73
N LEU A 10 1.11 -11.18 2.91
CA LEU A 10 0.66 -10.17 1.96
C LEU A 10 1.70 -9.80 0.93
N ALA A 11 2.96 -10.14 1.17
CA ALA A 11 4.03 -9.77 0.24
C ALA A 11 3.77 -10.35 -1.14
N GLY A 12 3.93 -9.54 -2.15
CA GLY A 12 3.73 -9.95 -3.53
C GLY A 12 2.30 -9.82 -4.03
N LYS A 13 1.33 -9.57 -3.15
CA LYS A 13 -0.04 -9.37 -3.61
C LYS A 13 -0.15 -8.07 -4.40
N ARG A 14 -1.01 -8.09 -5.40
CA ARG A 14 -1.28 -6.89 -6.18
C ARG A 14 -2.16 -5.94 -5.41
N ILE A 15 -1.95 -4.65 -5.66
CA ILE A 15 -2.76 -3.60 -5.07
C ILE A 15 -3.57 -2.96 -6.19
N ILE A 16 -4.88 -2.97 -6.06
CA ILE A 16 -5.80 -2.55 -7.10
C ILE A 16 -6.78 -1.54 -6.53
N THR A 17 -7.06 -0.49 -7.29
CA THR A 17 -8.07 0.47 -6.87
C THR A 17 -9.47 -0.10 -7.08
N THR A 18 -10.46 0.57 -6.50
CA THR A 18 -11.85 0.13 -6.65
C THR A 18 -12.32 0.17 -8.10
N ASP A 19 -11.71 0.98 -8.93
CA ASP A 19 -12.06 1.04 -10.35
C ASP A 19 -11.11 0.20 -11.22
N GLY A 20 -10.31 -0.64 -10.60
CA GLY A 20 -9.58 -1.68 -11.34
C GLY A 20 -8.18 -1.35 -11.78
N GLU A 21 -7.63 -0.23 -11.37
CA GLU A 21 -6.27 0.11 -11.75
C GLU A 21 -5.27 -0.57 -10.82
N GLU A 22 -4.33 -1.31 -11.39
CA GLU A 22 -3.29 -1.95 -10.59
C GLU A 22 -2.18 -0.95 -10.34
N ILE A 23 -1.92 -0.64 -9.07
CA ILE A 23 -0.92 0.37 -8.74
C ILE A 23 0.43 -0.23 -8.34
N GLY A 24 0.46 -1.51 -8.02
CA GLY A 24 1.73 -2.14 -7.69
C GLY A 24 1.55 -3.43 -6.92
N ARG A 25 2.63 -3.86 -6.27
CA ARG A 25 2.62 -5.08 -5.46
C ARG A 25 3.16 -4.78 -4.08
N ILE A 26 2.62 -5.44 -3.09
CA ILE A 26 3.01 -5.23 -1.71
C ILE A 26 4.41 -5.77 -1.47
N VAL A 27 5.25 -4.93 -0.85
CA VAL A 27 6.58 -5.34 -0.41
C VAL A 27 6.58 -5.57 1.10
N ASP A 28 5.97 -4.65 1.85
CA ASP A 28 5.95 -4.76 3.30
C ASP A 28 4.85 -3.88 3.87
N LEU A 29 4.68 -3.97 5.17
CA LEU A 29 3.71 -3.16 5.90
C LEU A 29 4.43 -2.51 7.08
N TYR A 30 4.04 -1.29 7.38
CA TYR A 30 4.57 -0.59 8.55
C TYR A 30 3.53 -0.58 9.66
N LEU A 31 3.98 -0.94 10.82
CA LEU A 31 3.16 -1.09 12.00
C LEU A 31 3.63 -0.10 13.06
N ASN A 32 2.70 0.54 13.71
CA ASN A 32 3.03 1.34 14.87
C ASN A 32 3.17 0.40 16.05
N GLU A 33 4.39 0.29 16.59
CA GLU A 33 4.67 -0.68 17.63
C GLU A 33 3.98 -0.36 18.94
N LEU A 34 3.67 0.92 19.18
CA LEU A 34 3.03 1.31 20.43
C LEU A 34 1.54 0.98 20.42
N THR A 35 0.88 1.16 19.31
CA THR A 35 -0.56 0.96 19.22
C THR A 35 -0.94 -0.37 18.62
N GLY A 36 -0.02 -1.03 17.92
CA GLY A 36 -0.31 -2.26 17.22
C GLY A 36 -1.05 -2.07 15.92
N LYS A 37 -1.20 -0.84 15.44
CA LYS A 37 -1.98 -0.57 14.25
C LYS A 37 -1.09 -0.47 13.02
N LEU A 38 -1.60 -0.97 11.90
CA LEU A 38 -0.93 -0.82 10.63
C LEU A 38 -1.08 0.61 10.14
N GLU A 39 0.01 1.21 9.69
CA GLU A 39 0.01 2.61 9.28
C GLU A 39 0.16 2.80 7.81
N SER A 40 1.02 2.03 7.17
CA SER A 40 1.26 2.22 5.75
C SER A 40 1.66 0.93 5.09
N VAL A 41 1.53 0.93 3.77
CA VAL A 41 1.90 -0.20 2.92
C VAL A 41 3.02 0.25 2.03
N LEU A 42 4.12 -0.51 2.03
CA LEU A 42 5.23 -0.27 1.13
C LEU A 42 5.03 -1.13 -0.10
N LEU A 43 5.09 -0.54 -1.27
CA LEU A 43 4.83 -1.26 -2.50
C LEU A 43 5.84 -0.95 -3.58
N GLU A 44 6.00 -1.89 -4.47
CA GLU A 44 6.74 -1.71 -5.70
C GLU A 44 5.74 -1.24 -6.74
N PRO A 45 5.89 0.00 -7.26
CA PRO A 45 4.84 0.56 -8.11
C PRO A 45 4.81 -0.07 -9.48
N ASN A 46 3.61 -0.14 -10.04
CA ASN A 46 3.42 -0.47 -11.43
C ASN A 46 3.77 0.77 -12.25
N PRO A 47 4.77 0.70 -13.12
CA PRO A 47 5.23 1.90 -13.83
C PRO A 47 4.15 2.51 -14.72
N GLU A 48 3.12 1.75 -15.04
CA GLU A 48 2.05 2.27 -15.88
C GLU A 48 0.94 2.94 -15.09
N SER A 49 1.02 2.90 -13.76
CA SER A 49 -0.02 3.51 -12.94
C SER A 49 0.23 4.98 -12.74
N SER A 50 -0.76 5.78 -13.05
CA SER A 50 -0.69 7.23 -12.82
C SER A 50 -0.72 7.55 -11.33
N ILE A 51 -1.33 6.68 -10.55
CA ILE A 51 -1.44 6.91 -9.11
C ILE A 51 -0.12 6.68 -8.42
N ALA A 52 0.59 5.64 -8.83
CA ALA A 52 1.87 5.31 -8.21
C ALA A 52 2.88 6.45 -8.40
N ALA A 53 2.79 7.15 -9.51
CA ALA A 53 3.70 8.27 -9.76
C ALA A 53 3.49 9.43 -8.80
N ARG A 54 2.30 9.52 -8.23
CA ARG A 54 1.97 10.60 -7.31
C ARG A 54 2.18 10.23 -5.85
N ALA A 55 2.34 8.96 -5.56
CA ALA A 55 2.44 8.53 -4.18
C ALA A 55 3.81 8.89 -3.62
N LYS A 56 3.90 8.85 -2.30
CA LYS A 56 5.11 9.22 -1.63
C LYS A 56 6.17 8.14 -1.82
N HIS A 57 7.34 8.53 -2.24
CA HIS A 57 8.45 7.60 -2.45
C HIS A 57 9.27 7.42 -1.19
N GLU A 58 9.88 6.25 -1.07
CA GLU A 58 10.72 5.91 0.06
C GLU A 58 12.18 5.91 -0.35
N GLY A 59 12.57 6.91 -1.09
CA GLY A 59 13.98 7.09 -1.41
C GLY A 59 14.54 6.20 -2.49
N THR A 60 13.76 5.24 -2.96
CA THR A 60 14.17 4.37 -4.05
C THR A 60 13.00 4.31 -5.02
N ASP A 61 12.85 3.16 -5.68
CA ASP A 61 11.70 2.97 -6.54
C ASP A 61 10.45 2.57 -5.79
N LEU A 62 10.54 2.42 -4.47
CA LEU A 62 9.41 1.98 -3.68
C LEU A 62 8.55 3.16 -3.25
N VAL A 63 7.28 2.88 -2.99
CA VAL A 63 6.28 3.90 -2.70
C VAL A 63 5.50 3.46 -1.47
N THR A 64 5.06 4.40 -0.65
CA THR A 64 4.16 4.07 0.45
C THR A 64 2.79 4.67 0.23
N ILE A 65 1.77 3.95 0.70
CA ILE A 65 0.41 4.45 0.75
C ILE A 65 -0.11 4.24 2.17
N PRO A 66 -1.05 5.09 2.62
CA PRO A 66 -1.57 4.95 3.98
C PRO A 66 -2.47 3.72 4.08
N TYR A 67 -2.39 3.03 5.20
CA TYR A 67 -3.22 1.85 5.40
C TYR A 67 -4.71 2.24 5.47
N SER A 68 -4.99 3.49 5.82
CA SER A 68 -6.38 3.98 5.84
C SER A 68 -7.03 3.92 4.46
N ALA A 69 -6.25 3.82 3.40
CA ALA A 69 -6.79 3.68 2.06
C ALA A 69 -7.23 2.25 1.74
N VAL A 70 -6.84 1.28 2.55
CA VAL A 70 -7.13 -0.13 2.27
C VAL A 70 -8.57 -0.44 2.65
N LEU A 71 -9.31 -0.98 1.69
CA LEU A 71 -10.71 -1.32 1.89
C LEU A 71 -10.92 -2.81 2.12
N ASP A 72 -10.11 -3.64 1.49
CA ASP A 72 -10.26 -5.08 1.61
C ASP A 72 -8.96 -5.75 1.21
N VAL A 73 -8.72 -6.94 1.75
CA VAL A 73 -7.55 -7.72 1.42
C VAL A 73 -7.97 -9.17 1.29
N LYS A 74 -7.83 -9.69 0.08
CA LYS A 74 -8.08 -11.12 -0.18
C LYS A 74 -6.94 -11.61 -1.08
N ASP A 75 -7.27 -12.02 -2.28
CA ASP A 75 -6.22 -12.37 -3.24
C ASP A 75 -5.46 -11.14 -3.69
N VAL A 76 -6.13 -10.00 -3.66
CA VAL A 76 -5.52 -8.70 -3.96
C VAL A 76 -5.89 -7.75 -2.85
N MET A 77 -5.12 -6.66 -2.73
CA MET A 77 -5.47 -5.59 -1.80
C MET A 77 -6.23 -4.54 -2.59
N VAL A 78 -7.43 -4.19 -2.13
CA VAL A 78 -8.26 -3.18 -2.77
C VAL A 78 -8.15 -1.89 -1.99
N VAL A 79 -7.88 -0.80 -2.68
CA VAL A 79 -7.66 0.50 -2.03
C VAL A 79 -8.57 1.55 -2.65
N ASP A 80 -8.83 2.58 -1.87
CA ASP A 80 -9.64 3.71 -2.29
C ASP A 80 -8.74 4.75 -2.93
N ARG A 81 -8.96 5.01 -4.22
CA ARG A 81 -8.16 5.98 -4.97
C ARG A 81 -8.10 7.34 -4.29
N ARG A 82 -9.19 7.75 -3.68
CA ARG A 82 -9.26 9.08 -3.09
C ARG A 82 -8.32 9.25 -1.89
N ASN A 83 -7.91 8.16 -1.27
CA ASN A 83 -7.08 8.21 -0.08
C ASN A 83 -5.63 7.85 -0.36
N LEU A 84 -5.26 7.66 -1.61
CA LEU A 84 -3.90 7.23 -1.94
C LEU A 84 -2.92 8.37 -2.01
N THR A 85 -3.35 9.52 -2.54
CA THR A 85 -2.45 10.64 -2.65
C THR A 85 -2.41 11.35 -1.32
N PRO A 86 -1.24 11.78 -0.91
CA PRO A 86 -1.15 12.53 0.33
C PRO A 86 -1.97 13.78 0.18
N THR A 87 -2.65 14.10 1.23
CA THR A 87 -3.37 15.32 1.26
C THR A 87 -2.41 16.41 1.29
N THR A 88 -2.48 17.22 0.33
CA THR A 88 -1.63 18.32 0.38
C THR A 88 -2.34 19.36 1.04
N GLN A 89 -1.93 19.76 1.89
CA GLN A 89 -2.58 20.78 2.41
C GLN A 89 -1.86 21.60 2.82
#